data_658533f33b2ffb001d9ea80994538560
#
_entry.id   658533f33b2ffb001d9ea80994538560
#
_cell.length_a   1.000
_cell.length_b   1.000
_cell.length_c   1.000
_cell.angle_alpha   90.00
_cell.angle_beta   90.00
_cell.angle_gamma   90.00
#
_symmetry.space_group_name_H-M   'P 1'
#
loop_
_entity.id
_entity.type
_entity.pdbx_description
1 polymer ?
#
loop_
_entity_poly.entity_id
_entity_poly.type
_entity_poly.pdbx_seq_one_letter_code
_entity_poly.pdbx_strand_id
1 'polypeptide(L)'
;MAYSGTTGQTTINVDQLISYAYRDAGKTAEEVTPEYINTAKQALFYNLQNLSNLGVNLWLLENQLYGALTAQQQLVLPKTTIDVREANWVYIVNSSAAEYLPADNPESPAVFAQNLELVSTSTVGENWFGLQYQGSNPVFYVGFNAYAPAGGTVTYNFAYEVSNDGINWTTVQQFPSITMTDKQWQYYNISTTPPYLYYRLRETVAPTFSIRQIVFSTSQQVIPLARLNRDDYWNLPNKQFPSVRSLQYWYDRTIEPSMYLWPVPNNDFQMFQLVVEKQMQDVGSLTDQIYVPDRWINCVQKQLSHSLALQLPGVELTRIQYLEGQAEKAFMAANNEERDKSPIYFQPNVSYYTR
;
A
#
# COMPACT_ATOMS: atom_id res chain seq x y z
N MET A 1 -7.34 -31.38 -25.69
CA MET A 1 -6.00 -31.77 -25.22
C MET A 1 -5.82 -31.23 -23.82
N ALA A 2 -5.42 -32.07 -22.88
CA ALA A 2 -5.07 -31.59 -21.53
C ALA A 2 -3.64 -31.06 -21.55
N TYR A 3 -3.44 -29.84 -21.10
CA TYR A 3 -2.10 -29.28 -20.91
C TYR A 3 -1.49 -29.84 -19.62
N SER A 4 -0.20 -30.16 -19.65
CA SER A 4 0.52 -30.58 -18.45
C SER A 4 0.97 -29.35 -17.67
N GLY A 5 0.60 -29.30 -16.43
CA GLY A 5 0.96 -28.22 -15.50
C GLY A 5 -0.11 -27.15 -15.33
N THR A 6 0.08 -26.32 -14.33
CA THR A 6 -0.79 -25.20 -13.94
C THR A 6 0.01 -23.90 -14.02
N THR A 7 -0.66 -22.81 -14.37
CA THR A 7 -0.03 -21.49 -14.48
C THR A 7 0.25 -20.91 -13.08
N GLY A 8 1.46 -20.35 -12.86
CA GLY A 8 1.80 -19.63 -11.63
C GLY A 8 2.08 -20.50 -10.40
N GLN A 9 2.34 -21.79 -10.56
CA GLN A 9 2.70 -22.69 -9.45
C GLN A 9 4.21 -22.97 -9.32
N THR A 10 4.99 -22.59 -10.31
CA THR A 10 6.46 -22.76 -10.24
C THR A 10 7.03 -21.60 -9.43
N THR A 11 7.47 -21.88 -8.21
CA THR A 11 8.10 -20.91 -7.33
C THR A 11 9.58 -21.21 -7.21
N ILE A 12 10.42 -20.18 -7.25
CA ILE A 12 11.86 -20.31 -7.05
C ILE A 12 12.21 -19.63 -5.73
N ASN A 13 12.80 -20.38 -4.80
CA ASN A 13 13.30 -19.82 -3.55
C ASN A 13 14.71 -19.23 -3.71
N VAL A 14 15.15 -18.47 -2.71
CA VAL A 14 16.48 -17.80 -2.70
C VAL A 14 17.62 -18.83 -2.86
N ASP A 15 17.54 -19.99 -2.22
CA ASP A 15 18.56 -21.03 -2.30
C ASP A 15 18.70 -21.58 -3.72
N GLN A 16 17.59 -21.89 -4.36
CA GLN A 16 17.57 -22.37 -5.75
C GLN A 16 18.16 -21.31 -6.70
N LEU A 17 17.78 -20.05 -6.53
CA LEU A 17 18.29 -18.97 -7.36
C LEU A 17 19.81 -18.79 -7.20
N ILE A 18 20.32 -18.85 -5.98
CA ILE A 18 21.75 -18.78 -5.69
C ILE A 18 22.48 -19.98 -6.31
N SER A 19 21.92 -21.18 -6.16
CA SER A 19 22.50 -22.40 -6.73
C SER A 19 22.57 -22.34 -8.26
N TYR A 20 21.53 -21.84 -8.93
CA TYR A 20 21.54 -21.65 -10.38
C TYR A 20 22.55 -20.58 -10.82
N ALA A 21 22.65 -19.49 -10.05
CA ALA A 21 23.60 -18.43 -10.36
C ALA A 21 25.06 -18.92 -10.23
N TYR A 22 25.40 -19.71 -9.22
CA TYR A 22 26.73 -20.31 -9.08
C TYR A 22 27.03 -21.30 -10.21
N ARG A 23 26.06 -22.11 -10.63
CA ARG A 23 26.20 -23.02 -11.78
C ARG A 23 26.50 -22.24 -13.07
N ASP A 24 25.79 -21.16 -13.31
CA ASP A 24 26.06 -20.26 -14.44
C ASP A 24 27.46 -19.63 -14.33
N ALA A 25 27.92 -19.28 -13.14
CA ALA A 25 29.27 -18.78 -12.89
C ALA A 25 30.38 -19.83 -12.98
N GLY A 26 30.03 -21.13 -13.05
CA GLY A 26 30.96 -22.23 -13.25
C GLY A 26 31.35 -23.00 -12.01
N LYS A 27 30.61 -22.85 -10.91
CA LYS A 27 30.78 -23.63 -9.69
C LYS A 27 29.77 -24.76 -9.61
N THR A 28 30.23 -25.92 -9.14
CA THR A 28 29.32 -27.04 -8.82
C THR A 28 28.71 -26.87 -7.43
N ALA A 29 27.59 -27.53 -7.16
CA ALA A 29 26.91 -27.42 -5.86
C ALA A 29 27.82 -27.85 -4.69
N GLU A 30 28.75 -28.80 -4.91
CA GLU A 30 29.68 -29.30 -3.89
C GLU A 30 30.76 -28.28 -3.52
N GLU A 31 31.03 -27.31 -4.39
CA GLU A 31 32.02 -26.24 -4.15
C GLU A 31 31.44 -25.02 -3.44
N VAL A 32 30.11 -24.96 -3.27
CA VAL A 32 29.43 -23.81 -2.64
C VAL A 32 29.47 -23.95 -1.12
N THR A 33 30.34 -23.20 -0.49
CA THR A 33 30.46 -23.13 0.98
C THR A 33 29.44 -22.17 1.60
N PRO A 34 29.18 -22.24 2.92
CA PRO A 34 28.34 -21.25 3.60
C PRO A 34 28.78 -19.79 3.41
N GLU A 35 30.09 -19.55 3.27
CA GLU A 35 30.65 -18.23 3.00
C GLU A 35 30.23 -17.71 1.61
N TYR A 36 30.29 -18.59 0.59
CA TYR A 36 29.79 -18.26 -0.74
C TYR A 36 28.29 -17.93 -0.74
N ILE A 37 27.47 -18.67 0.05
CA ILE A 37 26.06 -18.38 0.18
C ILE A 37 25.81 -16.97 0.78
N ASN A 38 26.56 -16.60 1.81
CA ASN A 38 26.46 -15.26 2.40
C ASN A 38 26.86 -14.15 1.41
N THR A 39 27.95 -14.38 0.66
CA THR A 39 28.38 -13.49 -0.42
C THR A 39 27.31 -13.35 -1.49
N ALA A 40 26.68 -14.45 -1.89
CA ALA A 40 25.60 -14.44 -2.88
C ALA A 40 24.35 -13.69 -2.38
N LYS A 41 23.98 -13.85 -1.10
CA LYS A 41 22.88 -13.09 -0.51
C LYS A 41 23.15 -11.58 -0.54
N GLN A 42 24.37 -11.17 -0.23
CA GLN A 42 24.77 -9.77 -0.29
C GLN A 42 24.78 -9.24 -1.74
N ALA A 43 25.30 -10.01 -2.69
CA ALA A 43 25.28 -9.66 -4.11
C ALA A 43 23.83 -9.57 -4.65
N LEU A 44 22.96 -10.49 -4.24
CA LEU A 44 21.54 -10.47 -4.59
C LEU A 44 20.85 -9.21 -4.06
N PHE A 45 21.10 -8.86 -2.80
CA PHE A 45 20.58 -7.63 -2.21
C PHE A 45 21.00 -6.39 -3.02
N TYR A 46 22.28 -6.25 -3.36
CA TYR A 46 22.74 -5.12 -4.17
C TYR A 46 22.15 -5.10 -5.57
N ASN A 47 21.96 -6.26 -6.19
CA ASN A 47 21.32 -6.35 -7.50
C ASN A 47 19.86 -5.92 -7.45
N LEU A 48 19.10 -6.30 -6.42
CA LEU A 48 17.71 -5.86 -6.22
C LEU A 48 17.63 -4.34 -6.00
N GLN A 49 18.55 -3.78 -5.20
CA GLN A 49 18.62 -2.32 -5.01
C GLN A 49 18.96 -1.58 -6.32
N ASN A 50 19.88 -2.11 -7.11
CA ASN A 50 20.22 -1.54 -8.41
C ASN A 50 19.03 -1.57 -9.37
N LEU A 51 18.28 -2.67 -9.41
CA LEU A 51 17.06 -2.79 -10.21
C LEU A 51 16.01 -1.75 -9.80
N SER A 52 15.85 -1.52 -8.50
CA SER A 52 14.97 -0.48 -7.96
C SER A 52 15.37 0.93 -8.43
N ASN A 53 16.65 1.19 -8.67
CA ASN A 53 17.17 2.48 -9.11
C ASN A 53 17.11 2.70 -10.64
N LEU A 54 16.88 1.65 -11.44
CA LEU A 54 16.91 1.71 -12.91
C LEU A 54 15.61 2.20 -13.57
N GLY A 55 14.61 2.58 -12.79
CA GLY A 55 13.36 3.12 -13.32
C GLY A 55 12.15 2.77 -12.46
N VAL A 56 10.97 3.10 -12.97
CA VAL A 56 9.71 2.78 -12.29
C VAL A 56 9.32 1.35 -12.62
N ASN A 57 9.42 0.49 -11.63
CA ASN A 57 8.90 -0.87 -11.75
C ASN A 57 7.41 -0.84 -11.36
N LEU A 58 6.51 -1.08 -12.32
CA LEU A 58 5.05 -0.97 -12.12
C LEU A 58 4.54 -1.87 -10.98
N TRP A 59 5.18 -3.01 -10.75
CA TRP A 59 4.82 -3.94 -9.68
C TRP A 59 5.24 -3.47 -8.27
N LEU A 60 6.04 -2.41 -8.16
CA LEU A 60 6.38 -1.74 -6.89
C LEU A 60 5.42 -0.60 -6.55
N LEU A 61 4.51 -0.26 -7.46
CA LEU A 61 3.49 0.75 -7.21
C LEU A 61 2.37 0.15 -6.37
N GLU A 62 2.08 0.80 -5.26
CA GLU A 62 1.00 0.40 -4.36
C GLU A 62 0.07 1.58 -4.10
N ASN A 63 -1.23 1.26 -4.09
CA ASN A 63 -2.24 2.22 -3.72
C ASN A 63 -2.50 2.16 -2.22
N GLN A 64 -2.20 3.22 -1.51
CA GLN A 64 -2.33 3.32 -0.05
C GLN A 64 -3.30 4.45 0.33
N LEU A 65 -4.06 4.23 1.40
CA LEU A 65 -5.01 5.19 1.95
C LEU A 65 -4.48 5.74 3.27
N TYR A 66 -4.49 7.04 3.40
CA TYR A 66 -4.04 7.75 4.60
C TYR A 66 -5.11 8.71 5.10
N GLY A 67 -5.28 8.79 6.42
CA GLY A 67 -6.03 9.85 7.06
C GLY A 67 -5.11 10.95 7.56
N ALA A 68 -5.56 12.20 7.50
CA ALA A 68 -4.89 13.31 8.14
C ALA A 68 -5.80 14.00 9.16
N LEU A 69 -5.18 14.51 10.21
CA LEU A 69 -5.85 15.26 11.28
C LEU A 69 -5.84 16.76 11.01
N THR A 70 -6.69 17.49 11.73
CA THR A 70 -6.72 18.96 11.71
C THR A 70 -5.33 19.54 11.95
N ALA A 71 -4.97 20.53 11.15
CA ALA A 71 -3.67 21.21 11.18
C ALA A 71 -2.45 20.33 10.91
N GLN A 72 -2.64 19.09 10.49
CA GLN A 72 -1.55 18.20 10.14
C GLN A 72 -0.93 18.61 8.79
N GLN A 73 0.20 19.29 8.86
CA GLN A 73 0.95 19.73 7.70
C GLN A 73 1.76 18.62 7.06
N GLN A 74 2.28 17.70 7.88
CA GLN A 74 3.18 16.62 7.49
C GLN A 74 2.53 15.26 7.72
N LEU A 75 2.50 14.45 6.68
CA LEU A 75 2.10 13.05 6.72
C LEU A 75 3.37 12.18 6.60
N VAL A 76 3.72 11.49 7.67
CA VAL A 76 4.88 10.58 7.68
C VAL A 76 4.50 9.30 6.97
N LEU A 77 5.32 8.89 6.01
CA LEU A 77 5.13 7.67 5.22
C LEU A 77 6.07 6.55 5.70
N PRO A 78 5.76 5.29 5.39
CA PRO A 78 6.66 4.18 5.71
C PRO A 78 8.05 4.39 5.09
N LYS A 79 9.11 4.00 5.82
CA LYS A 79 10.52 4.12 5.37
C LYS A 79 10.81 3.39 4.05
N THR A 80 9.96 2.44 3.71
CA THR A 80 10.02 1.71 2.43
C THR A 80 9.49 2.49 1.24
N THR A 81 8.95 3.70 1.44
CA THR A 81 8.44 4.55 0.35
C THR A 81 9.58 5.28 -0.35
N ILE A 82 9.78 5.02 -1.62
CA ILE A 82 10.81 5.69 -2.46
C ILE A 82 10.26 7.01 -2.99
N ASP A 83 9.04 7.00 -3.53
CA ASP A 83 8.38 8.18 -4.10
C ASP A 83 6.86 8.10 -3.98
N VAL A 84 6.22 9.26 -4.02
CA VAL A 84 4.77 9.39 -4.19
C VAL A 84 4.51 9.83 -5.62
N ARG A 85 4.04 8.90 -6.47
CA ARG A 85 3.79 9.15 -7.89
C ARG A 85 2.55 9.98 -8.11
N GLU A 86 1.49 9.63 -7.38
CA GLU A 86 0.21 10.33 -7.43
C GLU A 86 -0.33 10.49 -6.02
N ALA A 87 -0.93 11.62 -5.75
CA ALA A 87 -1.66 11.88 -4.52
C ALA A 87 -3.03 12.47 -4.87
N ASN A 88 -4.05 11.90 -4.25
CA ASN A 88 -5.42 12.29 -4.47
C ASN A 88 -6.11 12.54 -3.13
N TRP A 89 -6.89 13.60 -3.07
CA TRP A 89 -7.85 13.78 -1.98
C TRP A 89 -9.11 12.99 -2.28
N VAL A 90 -9.58 12.22 -1.30
CA VAL A 90 -10.79 11.40 -1.44
C VAL A 90 -11.92 12.04 -0.65
N TYR A 91 -13.02 12.28 -1.32
CA TYR A 91 -14.20 12.88 -0.69
C TYR A 91 -14.94 11.83 0.13
N ILE A 92 -14.93 11.98 1.45
CA ILE A 92 -15.66 11.11 2.37
C ILE A 92 -17.07 11.65 2.53
N VAL A 93 -18.07 10.84 2.19
CA VAL A 93 -19.48 11.15 2.40
C VAL A 93 -20.07 10.06 3.29
N ASN A 94 -20.44 10.46 4.49
CA ASN A 94 -21.37 9.67 5.31
C ASN A 94 -22.78 10.05 4.91
N SER A 95 -23.47 9.17 4.19
CA SER A 95 -24.91 9.35 3.95
C SER A 95 -25.66 9.37 5.28
N SER A 96 -26.78 10.10 5.34
CA SER A 96 -27.59 10.15 6.55
C SER A 96 -28.04 8.75 6.96
N ALA A 97 -27.65 8.32 8.15
CA ALA A 97 -28.13 7.10 8.75
C ALA A 97 -29.61 7.25 9.14
N ALA A 98 -30.40 6.21 8.92
CA ALA A 98 -31.74 6.10 9.47
C ALA A 98 -31.67 5.73 10.95
N GLU A 99 -30.72 4.87 11.31
CA GLU A 99 -30.48 4.40 12.67
C GLU A 99 -29.02 4.05 12.88
N TYR A 100 -28.52 4.27 14.11
CA TYR A 100 -27.20 3.82 14.56
C TYR A 100 -27.35 2.57 15.42
N LEU A 101 -26.45 1.61 15.24
CA LEU A 101 -26.59 0.27 15.80
C LEU A 101 -25.34 -0.14 16.60
N PRO A 102 -25.49 -0.95 17.67
CA PRO A 102 -26.75 -1.48 18.22
C PRO A 102 -27.62 -0.35 18.79
N ALA A 103 -28.95 -0.46 18.64
CA ALA A 103 -29.87 0.60 19.04
C ALA A 103 -29.96 0.80 20.56
N ASP A 104 -29.66 -0.23 21.32
CA ASP A 104 -29.65 -0.22 22.79
C ASP A 104 -28.32 0.26 23.39
N ASN A 105 -27.25 0.39 22.58
CA ASN A 105 -26.01 1.01 23.00
C ASN A 105 -26.06 2.53 22.82
N PRO A 106 -26.11 3.33 23.90
CA PRO A 106 -26.23 4.78 23.82
C PRO A 106 -25.02 5.47 23.17
N GLU A 107 -23.89 4.74 23.02
CA GLU A 107 -22.66 5.26 22.41
C GLU A 107 -22.63 5.05 20.89
N SER A 108 -23.56 4.28 20.32
CA SER A 108 -23.61 4.01 18.88
C SER A 108 -23.67 5.27 18.01
N PRO A 109 -24.47 6.32 18.32
CA PRO A 109 -24.46 7.56 17.55
C PRO A 109 -23.13 8.31 17.61
N ALA A 110 -22.44 8.26 18.75
CA ALA A 110 -21.18 8.97 18.97
C ALA A 110 -20.06 8.45 18.06
N VAL A 111 -20.05 7.17 17.73
CA VAL A 111 -19.07 6.54 16.81
C VAL A 111 -19.11 7.15 15.41
N PHE A 112 -20.24 7.70 14.99
CA PHE A 112 -20.46 8.29 13.66
C PHE A 112 -20.58 9.83 13.68
N ALA A 113 -20.35 10.45 14.84
CA ALA A 113 -20.60 11.89 15.05
C ALA A 113 -19.54 12.83 14.47
N GLN A 114 -18.51 12.31 13.82
CA GLN A 114 -17.38 13.08 13.31
C GLN A 114 -16.70 13.95 14.38
N ASN A 115 -16.48 13.39 15.57
CA ASN A 115 -15.83 14.05 16.69
C ASN A 115 -14.82 13.10 17.34
N LEU A 116 -13.53 13.32 17.11
CA LEU A 116 -12.45 12.48 17.63
C LEU A 116 -12.22 12.60 19.14
N GLU A 117 -12.85 13.54 19.82
CA GLU A 117 -12.76 13.63 21.29
C GLU A 117 -13.69 12.63 21.98
N LEU A 118 -14.69 12.10 21.26
CA LEU A 118 -15.57 11.06 21.78
C LEU A 118 -14.90 9.70 21.69
N VAL A 119 -15.14 8.87 22.69
CA VAL A 119 -14.72 7.47 22.74
C VAL A 119 -15.96 6.64 23.00
N SER A 120 -16.18 5.64 22.19
CA SER A 120 -17.31 4.73 22.33
C SER A 120 -16.83 3.32 22.56
N THR A 121 -17.48 2.60 23.47
CA THR A 121 -17.14 1.23 23.83
C THR A 121 -18.30 0.31 23.50
N SER A 122 -18.01 -0.79 22.80
CA SER A 122 -18.99 -1.81 22.49
C SER A 122 -19.39 -2.59 23.75
N THR A 123 -20.62 -3.11 23.77
CA THR A 123 -21.10 -3.91 24.90
C THR A 123 -20.69 -5.37 24.79
N VAL A 124 -20.65 -6.07 25.91
CA VAL A 124 -20.38 -7.51 25.94
C VAL A 124 -21.50 -8.27 25.22
N GLY A 125 -21.12 -9.05 24.21
CA GLY A 125 -22.06 -9.77 23.35
C GLY A 125 -22.41 -9.03 22.06
N GLU A 126 -22.17 -7.72 21.99
CA GLU A 126 -22.33 -6.87 20.82
C GLU A 126 -21.03 -6.14 20.52
N ASN A 127 -20.01 -6.90 20.13
CA ASN A 127 -18.66 -6.43 19.82
C ASN A 127 -18.60 -5.76 18.42
N TRP A 128 -19.58 -4.91 18.11
CA TRP A 128 -19.69 -4.24 16.81
C TRP A 128 -20.40 -2.89 16.94
N PHE A 129 -20.12 -2.01 15.96
CA PHE A 129 -20.88 -0.81 15.69
C PHE A 129 -21.30 -0.78 14.22
N GLY A 130 -22.46 -0.25 13.95
CA GLY A 130 -23.00 -0.19 12.61
C GLY A 130 -24.05 0.89 12.44
N LEU A 131 -24.60 0.94 11.23
CA LEU A 131 -25.71 1.84 10.90
C LEU A 131 -26.64 1.22 9.87
N GLN A 132 -27.87 1.73 9.86
CA GLN A 132 -28.84 1.53 8.80
C GLN A 132 -28.93 2.81 7.96
N TYR A 133 -28.84 2.71 6.64
CA TYR A 133 -29.15 3.81 5.74
C TYR A 133 -30.65 3.88 5.44
N GLN A 134 -31.13 5.06 5.04
CA GLN A 134 -32.54 5.26 4.61
C GLN A 134 -32.88 4.51 3.32
N GLY A 135 -31.88 4.08 2.57
CA GLY A 135 -32.01 3.30 1.35
C GLY A 135 -30.75 2.47 1.12
N SER A 136 -30.83 1.54 0.20
CA SER A 136 -29.69 0.71 -0.17
C SER A 136 -28.60 1.57 -0.83
N ASN A 137 -27.46 1.77 -0.17
CA ASN A 137 -26.35 2.57 -0.66
C ASN A 137 -25.08 1.70 -0.76
N PRO A 138 -24.28 1.83 -1.82
CA PRO A 138 -22.98 1.19 -1.87
C PRO A 138 -22.01 1.88 -0.92
N VAL A 139 -21.15 1.13 -0.24
CA VAL A 139 -20.03 1.64 0.54
C VAL A 139 -18.73 1.32 -0.20
N PHE A 140 -17.91 2.33 -0.42
CA PHE A 140 -16.67 2.22 -1.18
C PHE A 140 -15.43 2.25 -0.29
N TYR A 141 -15.51 2.94 0.84
CA TYR A 141 -14.43 3.01 1.81
C TYR A 141 -14.97 2.76 3.21
N VAL A 142 -14.24 1.97 3.97
CA VAL A 142 -14.44 1.79 5.41
C VAL A 142 -13.25 2.37 6.12
N GLY A 143 -13.49 3.26 7.07
CA GLY A 143 -12.46 3.87 7.89
C GLY A 143 -12.80 3.81 9.37
N PHE A 144 -11.77 3.77 10.20
CA PHE A 144 -11.94 3.89 11.64
C PHE A 144 -10.75 4.62 12.28
N ASN A 145 -11.06 5.33 13.36
CA ASN A 145 -10.09 6.07 14.15
C ASN A 145 -9.91 5.39 15.50
N ALA A 146 -8.67 5.05 15.80
CA ALA A 146 -8.32 4.27 16.98
C ALA A 146 -8.44 5.07 18.28
N TYR A 147 -8.84 4.38 19.35
CA TYR A 147 -8.65 4.82 20.71
C TYR A 147 -7.66 3.90 21.42
N ALA A 148 -6.56 4.48 21.91
CA ALA A 148 -5.61 3.79 22.77
C ALA A 148 -5.39 4.60 24.07
N PRO A 149 -5.18 3.93 25.21
CA PRO A 149 -4.79 4.62 26.44
C PRO A 149 -3.52 5.46 26.23
N ALA A 150 -3.36 6.52 26.99
CA ALA A 150 -2.26 7.47 26.85
C ALA A 150 -0.89 6.77 26.77
N GLY A 151 -0.19 6.98 25.65
CA GLY A 151 1.13 6.40 25.37
C GLY A 151 1.12 4.91 24.99
N GLY A 152 -0.06 4.29 24.86
CA GLY A 152 -0.21 2.88 24.51
C GLY A 152 -0.60 2.68 23.03
N THR A 153 -0.76 1.41 22.70
CA THR A 153 -1.31 0.96 21.42
C THR A 153 -2.51 0.07 21.65
N VAL A 154 -3.35 -0.06 20.63
CA VAL A 154 -4.49 -0.96 20.59
C VAL A 154 -4.39 -1.82 19.34
N THR A 155 -4.81 -3.07 19.43
CA THR A 155 -4.87 -3.98 18.28
C THR A 155 -6.32 -4.30 17.98
N TYR A 156 -6.70 -4.12 16.71
CA TYR A 156 -8.04 -4.44 16.21
C TYR A 156 -8.00 -5.59 15.20
N ASN A 157 -9.06 -6.40 15.22
CA ASN A 157 -9.27 -7.53 14.32
C ASN A 157 -10.69 -7.41 13.75
N PHE A 158 -10.89 -6.46 12.84
CA PHE A 158 -12.22 -6.15 12.35
C PHE A 158 -12.65 -6.97 11.14
N ALA A 159 -13.94 -7.32 11.12
CA ALA A 159 -14.67 -7.79 9.96
C ALA A 159 -15.69 -6.73 9.53
N TYR A 160 -15.73 -6.45 8.23
CA TYR A 160 -16.78 -5.63 7.63
C TYR A 160 -17.91 -6.53 7.17
N GLU A 161 -19.10 -6.26 7.68
CA GLU A 161 -20.28 -7.09 7.47
C GLU A 161 -21.46 -6.25 7.02
N VAL A 162 -22.32 -6.86 6.21
CA VAL A 162 -23.47 -6.24 5.58
C VAL A 162 -24.73 -7.07 5.77
N SER A 163 -25.90 -6.42 5.75
CA SER A 163 -27.19 -7.09 5.83
C SER A 163 -28.28 -6.29 5.13
N ASN A 164 -29.37 -6.96 4.72
CA ASN A 164 -30.58 -6.32 4.22
C ASN A 164 -31.72 -6.34 5.24
N ASP A 165 -31.64 -7.17 6.25
CA ASP A 165 -32.68 -7.36 7.28
C ASP A 165 -32.22 -6.99 8.70
N GLY A 166 -30.95 -6.67 8.90
CA GLY A 166 -30.35 -6.37 10.21
C GLY A 166 -30.16 -7.60 11.12
N ILE A 167 -30.55 -8.78 10.68
CA ILE A 167 -30.52 -10.03 11.44
C ILE A 167 -29.47 -10.98 10.86
N ASN A 168 -29.53 -11.21 9.55
CA ASN A 168 -28.61 -12.09 8.84
C ASN A 168 -27.45 -11.28 8.26
N TRP A 169 -26.25 -11.47 8.82
CA TRP A 169 -25.07 -10.74 8.44
C TRP A 169 -24.13 -11.56 7.55
N THR A 170 -23.60 -10.94 6.53
CA THR A 170 -22.62 -11.53 5.62
C THR A 170 -21.31 -10.78 5.75
N THR A 171 -20.22 -11.49 6.05
CA THR A 171 -18.87 -10.92 6.04
C THR A 171 -18.43 -10.68 4.60
N VAL A 172 -18.22 -9.43 4.24
CA VAL A 172 -17.70 -9.04 2.91
C VAL A 172 -16.17 -9.09 2.92
N GLN A 173 -15.56 -8.59 4.01
CA GLN A 173 -14.11 -8.53 4.11
C GLN A 173 -13.67 -8.68 5.57
N GLN A 174 -12.67 -9.54 5.78
CA GLN A 174 -11.92 -9.61 7.02
C GLN A 174 -10.68 -8.74 6.86
N PHE A 175 -10.49 -7.76 7.75
CA PHE A 175 -9.29 -6.93 7.73
C PHE A 175 -8.13 -7.61 8.44
N PRO A 176 -6.88 -7.37 8.00
CA PRO A 176 -5.70 -7.83 8.73
C PRO A 176 -5.68 -7.25 10.14
N SER A 177 -5.14 -8.02 11.09
CA SER A 177 -4.88 -7.50 12.45
C SER A 177 -3.96 -6.27 12.36
N ILE A 178 -4.38 -5.17 13.01
CA ILE A 178 -3.64 -3.91 12.97
C ILE A 178 -3.45 -3.34 14.36
N THR A 179 -2.21 -2.93 14.68
CA THR A 179 -1.88 -2.24 15.92
C THR A 179 -1.73 -0.75 15.65
N MET A 180 -2.45 0.06 16.41
CA MET A 180 -2.59 1.49 16.18
C MET A 180 -2.33 2.30 17.45
N THR A 181 -1.90 3.53 17.28
CA THR A 181 -1.82 4.55 18.34
C THR A 181 -3.12 5.35 18.43
N ASP A 182 -3.30 6.10 19.51
CA ASP A 182 -4.48 6.93 19.70
C ASP A 182 -4.64 7.97 18.57
N LYS A 183 -5.88 8.21 18.17
CA LYS A 183 -6.28 9.14 17.09
C LYS A 183 -5.72 8.78 15.71
N GLN A 184 -5.12 7.63 15.51
CA GLN A 184 -4.66 7.17 14.21
C GLN A 184 -5.85 6.71 13.35
N TRP A 185 -5.87 7.12 12.08
CA TRP A 185 -6.82 6.65 11.08
C TRP A 185 -6.31 5.43 10.34
N GLN A 186 -7.23 4.49 10.07
CA GLN A 186 -7.05 3.41 9.12
C GLN A 186 -8.22 3.38 8.16
N TYR A 187 -7.93 3.29 6.86
CA TYR A 187 -8.92 3.19 5.80
C TYR A 187 -8.69 1.95 4.94
N TYR A 188 -9.78 1.38 4.47
CA TYR A 188 -9.79 0.26 3.55
C TYR A 188 -10.68 0.55 2.35
N ASN A 189 -10.20 0.19 1.16
CA ASN A 189 -11.00 0.20 -0.06
C ASN A 189 -11.83 -1.09 -0.11
N ILE A 190 -13.12 -0.96 -0.32
CA ILE A 190 -14.04 -2.09 -0.49
C ILE A 190 -14.28 -2.29 -1.98
N SER A 191 -13.61 -3.29 -2.57
CA SER A 191 -13.55 -3.49 -4.02
C SER A 191 -14.86 -3.98 -4.67
N THR A 192 -15.74 -4.61 -3.89
CA THR A 192 -17.01 -5.14 -4.40
C THR A 192 -18.06 -5.13 -3.30
N THR A 193 -18.92 -4.11 -3.31
CA THR A 193 -20.04 -4.07 -2.38
C THR A 193 -21.30 -3.87 -3.18
N PRO A 194 -22.21 -4.89 -3.29
CA PRO A 194 -23.56 -4.61 -3.69
C PRO A 194 -24.18 -3.64 -2.67
N PRO A 195 -25.21 -2.85 -3.06
CA PRO A 195 -25.85 -1.94 -2.12
C PRO A 195 -26.67 -2.73 -1.08
N TYR A 196 -26.44 -2.45 0.19
CA TYR A 196 -27.16 -3.00 1.33
C TYR A 196 -27.86 -1.90 2.13
N LEU A 197 -28.70 -2.29 3.07
CA LEU A 197 -29.36 -1.38 4.01
C LEU A 197 -28.56 -1.20 5.28
N TYR A 198 -27.91 -2.28 5.76
CA TYR A 198 -27.22 -2.33 7.05
C TYR A 198 -25.75 -2.63 6.85
N TYR A 199 -24.92 -1.92 7.62
CA TYR A 199 -23.48 -2.03 7.60
C TYR A 199 -22.94 -2.04 9.01
N ARG A 200 -21.97 -2.92 9.32
CA ARG A 200 -21.29 -2.94 10.60
C ARG A 200 -19.83 -3.29 10.51
N LEU A 201 -19.08 -2.82 11.50
CA LEU A 201 -17.72 -3.20 11.77
C LEU A 201 -17.72 -4.01 13.07
N ARG A 202 -17.35 -5.29 12.99
CA ARG A 202 -17.36 -6.22 14.12
C ARG A 202 -15.94 -6.62 14.50
N GLU A 203 -15.61 -6.50 15.80
CA GLU A 203 -14.39 -7.07 16.36
C GLU A 203 -14.54 -8.59 16.46
N THR A 204 -13.55 -9.34 15.96
CA THR A 204 -13.66 -10.81 15.82
C THR A 204 -12.98 -11.59 16.93
N VAL A 205 -12.10 -10.95 17.70
CA VAL A 205 -11.28 -11.59 18.75
C VAL A 205 -11.67 -11.11 20.14
N ALA A 206 -11.71 -9.79 20.34
CA ALA A 206 -12.04 -9.22 21.64
C ALA A 206 -13.57 -9.21 21.90
N PRO A 207 -14.02 -9.48 23.12
CA PRO A 207 -15.45 -9.44 23.47
C PRO A 207 -16.02 -8.02 23.50
N THR A 208 -15.16 -7.03 23.71
CA THR A 208 -15.49 -5.59 23.64
C THR A 208 -14.29 -4.82 23.08
N PHE A 209 -14.56 -3.66 22.51
CA PHE A 209 -13.51 -2.75 22.04
C PHE A 209 -13.96 -1.30 22.22
N SER A 210 -12.98 -0.41 22.34
CA SER A 210 -13.22 1.04 22.38
C SER A 210 -12.65 1.67 21.10
N ILE A 211 -13.38 2.62 20.54
CA ILE A 211 -13.03 3.29 19.29
C ILE A 211 -13.49 4.75 19.32
N ARG A 212 -12.83 5.61 18.54
CA ARG A 212 -13.24 7.01 18.45
C ARG A 212 -14.30 7.22 17.38
N GLN A 213 -14.02 6.78 16.15
CA GLN A 213 -14.93 7.01 15.02
C GLN A 213 -14.89 5.85 14.03
N ILE A 214 -16.03 5.64 13.36
CA ILE A 214 -16.16 4.76 12.19
C ILE A 214 -16.76 5.57 11.03
N VAL A 215 -16.31 5.29 9.83
CA VAL A 215 -16.78 5.91 8.59
C VAL A 215 -17.12 4.83 7.58
N PHE A 216 -18.33 4.88 7.04
CA PHE A 216 -18.74 4.12 5.87
C PHE A 216 -18.99 5.11 4.73
N SER A 217 -18.01 5.32 3.86
CA SER A 217 -18.13 6.32 2.78
C SER A 217 -18.84 5.75 1.57
N THR A 218 -19.89 6.45 1.16
CA THR A 218 -20.69 6.14 -0.03
C THR A 218 -20.21 6.87 -1.29
N SER A 219 -19.16 7.69 -1.20
CA SER A 219 -18.57 8.40 -2.34
C SER A 219 -17.33 7.69 -2.88
N GLN A 220 -17.17 7.74 -4.20
CA GLN A 220 -15.94 7.36 -4.91
C GLN A 220 -15.20 8.57 -5.50
N GLN A 221 -15.62 9.78 -5.14
CA GLN A 221 -15.02 10.97 -5.74
C GLN A 221 -13.58 11.16 -5.28
N VAL A 222 -12.68 11.14 -6.25
CA VAL A 222 -11.23 11.30 -6.06
C VAL A 222 -10.79 12.54 -6.83
N ILE A 223 -10.06 13.44 -6.16
CA ILE A 223 -9.61 14.70 -6.73
C ILE A 223 -8.07 14.75 -6.65
N PRO A 224 -7.36 14.86 -7.79
CA PRO A 224 -5.90 14.87 -7.78
C PRO A 224 -5.34 16.11 -7.10
N LEU A 225 -4.23 15.94 -6.38
CA LEU A 225 -3.40 17.00 -5.82
C LEU A 225 -2.27 17.32 -6.78
N ALA A 226 -1.95 18.60 -6.95
CA ALA A 226 -0.79 19.01 -7.74
C ALA A 226 0.51 18.79 -6.95
N ARG A 227 1.49 18.15 -7.58
CA ARG A 227 2.81 17.97 -6.98
C ARG A 227 3.61 19.26 -7.07
N LEU A 228 4.17 19.69 -5.95
CA LEU A 228 5.12 20.80 -5.87
C LEU A 228 6.55 20.28 -5.85
N ASN A 229 7.48 21.06 -6.36
CA ASN A 229 8.90 20.88 -6.09
C ASN A 229 9.24 21.50 -4.72
N ARG A 230 10.49 21.27 -4.26
CA ARG A 230 10.94 21.77 -2.95
C ARG A 230 10.87 23.30 -2.87
N ASP A 231 11.35 23.98 -3.91
CA ASP A 231 11.46 25.44 -3.90
C ASP A 231 10.09 26.10 -3.93
N ASP A 232 9.16 25.56 -4.74
CA ASP A 232 7.78 26.06 -4.78
C ASP A 232 7.08 25.92 -3.42
N TYR A 233 7.27 24.77 -2.75
CA TYR A 233 6.71 24.57 -1.42
C TYR A 233 7.30 25.55 -0.40
N TRP A 234 8.62 25.77 -0.41
CA TRP A 234 9.29 26.66 0.53
C TRP A 234 8.98 28.13 0.29
N ASN A 235 8.61 28.50 -0.93
CA ASN A 235 8.18 29.85 -1.31
C ASN A 235 6.71 30.16 -0.95
N LEU A 236 5.94 29.19 -0.48
CA LEU A 236 4.56 29.45 -0.03
C LEU A 236 4.54 30.42 1.15
N PRO A 237 3.74 31.50 1.09
CA PRO A 237 3.76 32.58 2.09
C PRO A 237 3.21 32.14 3.46
N ASN A 238 2.25 31.23 3.47
CA ASN A 238 1.67 30.66 4.67
C ASN A 238 1.49 29.15 4.51
N LYS A 239 2.41 28.40 5.11
CA LYS A 239 2.41 26.93 5.04
C LYS A 239 1.35 26.26 5.90
N GLN A 240 0.82 27.00 6.90
CA GLN A 240 -0.23 26.52 7.80
C GLN A 240 -1.61 27.07 7.43
N PHE A 241 -1.78 27.57 6.21
CA PHE A 241 -3.07 28.06 5.74
C PHE A 241 -4.10 26.90 5.74
N PRO A 242 -5.19 27.00 6.57
CA PRO A 242 -6.14 25.90 6.69
C PRO A 242 -7.17 25.92 5.55
N SER A 243 -7.59 24.75 5.10
CA SER A 243 -8.68 24.60 4.13
C SER A 243 -9.41 23.28 4.33
N VAL A 244 -10.66 23.23 3.86
CA VAL A 244 -11.48 22.00 3.83
C VAL A 244 -10.83 20.92 2.96
N ARG A 245 -10.04 21.32 1.98
CA ARG A 245 -9.36 20.39 1.05
C ARG A 245 -7.94 20.85 0.78
N SER A 246 -7.00 19.92 0.89
CA SER A 246 -5.65 20.13 0.37
C SER A 246 -5.66 20.10 -1.16
N LEU A 247 -4.85 20.95 -1.79
CA LEU A 247 -4.80 21.12 -3.25
C LEU A 247 -3.47 20.65 -3.83
N GLN A 248 -2.41 20.76 -3.05
CA GLN A 248 -1.04 20.51 -3.47
C GLN A 248 -0.29 19.74 -2.42
N TYR A 249 0.77 19.07 -2.85
CA TYR A 249 1.66 18.35 -1.95
C TYR A 249 3.11 18.46 -2.42
N TRP A 250 4.02 18.39 -1.45
CA TRP A 250 5.44 18.20 -1.69
C TRP A 250 5.89 16.93 -0.97
N TYR A 251 6.61 16.06 -1.67
CA TYR A 251 7.17 14.84 -1.11
C TYR A 251 8.66 15.04 -0.80
N ASP A 252 9.04 14.86 0.47
CA ASP A 252 10.41 14.95 0.96
C ASP A 252 11.05 13.56 1.01
N ARG A 253 12.04 13.33 0.14
CA ARG A 253 12.78 12.08 0.02
C ARG A 253 13.90 12.00 1.05
N THR A 254 13.55 11.92 2.32
CA THR A 254 14.51 11.70 3.41
C THR A 254 14.48 10.23 3.84
N ILE A 255 15.36 9.86 4.81
CA ILE A 255 15.35 8.52 5.42
C ILE A 255 14.00 8.24 6.10
N GLU A 256 13.34 9.27 6.59
CA GLU A 256 11.97 9.25 7.10
C GLU A 256 11.07 10.02 6.13
N PRO A 257 10.60 9.36 5.05
CA PRO A 257 9.91 10.05 3.97
C PRO A 257 8.62 10.68 4.47
N SER A 258 8.35 11.88 4.01
CA SER A 258 7.21 12.64 4.45
C SER A 258 6.55 13.38 3.30
N MET A 259 5.24 13.44 3.33
CA MET A 259 4.45 14.25 2.39
C MET A 259 3.91 15.48 3.11
N TYR A 260 4.22 16.64 2.59
CA TYR A 260 3.72 17.93 3.09
C TYR A 260 2.51 18.35 2.27
N LEU A 261 1.44 18.69 2.97
CA LEU A 261 0.16 19.09 2.40
C LEU A 261 0.00 20.60 2.39
N TRP A 262 -0.58 21.15 1.33
CA TRP A 262 -0.96 22.55 1.27
C TRP A 262 -2.24 22.76 0.44
N PRO A 263 -3.21 23.53 0.94
CA PRO A 263 -3.41 23.98 2.34
C PRO A 263 -3.47 22.81 3.33
N VAL A 264 -3.27 23.11 4.62
CA VAL A 264 -3.40 22.09 5.67
C VAL A 264 -4.86 21.75 5.93
N PRO A 265 -5.18 20.50 6.32
CA PRO A 265 -6.53 20.10 6.70
C PRO A 265 -7.09 20.96 7.83
N ASN A 266 -8.34 21.41 7.72
CA ASN A 266 -9.06 22.12 8.77
C ASN A 266 -10.04 21.24 9.55
N ASN A 267 -10.08 19.95 9.25
CA ASN A 267 -10.89 18.95 9.95
C ASN A 267 -10.16 17.61 10.00
N ASP A 268 -10.63 16.74 10.88
CA ASP A 268 -10.03 15.44 11.17
C ASP A 268 -10.49 14.31 10.22
N PHE A 269 -11.23 14.65 9.17
CA PHE A 269 -11.86 13.71 8.25
C PHE A 269 -11.35 13.86 6.81
N GLN A 270 -10.05 14.08 6.68
CA GLN A 270 -9.37 14.14 5.39
C GLN A 270 -8.78 12.75 5.07
N MET A 271 -9.14 12.21 3.91
CA MET A 271 -8.56 10.98 3.40
C MET A 271 -7.78 11.23 2.11
N PHE A 272 -6.61 10.63 2.02
CA PHE A 272 -5.74 10.71 0.86
C PHE A 272 -5.48 9.31 0.31
N GLN A 273 -5.58 9.20 -0.99
CA GLN A 273 -5.17 8.02 -1.75
C GLN A 273 -3.84 8.33 -2.43
N LEU A 274 -2.82 7.58 -2.10
CA LEU A 274 -1.48 7.75 -2.61
C LEU A 274 -1.08 6.56 -3.46
N VAL A 275 -0.57 6.80 -4.66
CA VAL A 275 0.16 5.80 -5.42
C VAL A 275 1.62 5.95 -5.06
N VAL A 276 2.11 5.05 -4.23
CA VAL A 276 3.49 5.07 -3.72
C VAL A 276 4.33 4.03 -4.44
N GLU A 277 5.57 4.41 -4.72
CA GLU A 277 6.60 3.48 -5.15
C GLU A 277 7.33 2.95 -3.94
N LYS A 278 7.28 1.63 -3.74
CA LYS A 278 7.94 0.96 -2.62
C LYS A 278 9.32 0.46 -2.96
N GLN A 279 10.16 0.38 -1.96
CA GLN A 279 11.42 -0.33 -2.04
C GLN A 279 11.17 -1.84 -2.23
N MET A 280 12.02 -2.49 -3.03
CA MET A 280 12.01 -3.95 -3.13
C MET A 280 12.30 -4.56 -1.76
N GLN A 281 11.67 -5.69 -1.47
CA GLN A 281 11.92 -6.42 -0.24
C GLN A 281 13.37 -6.93 -0.18
N ASP A 282 13.92 -6.93 1.00
CA ASP A 282 15.24 -7.49 1.27
C ASP A 282 15.26 -9.02 1.07
N VAL A 283 16.46 -9.55 0.88
CA VAL A 283 16.67 -11.00 0.80
C VAL A 283 16.47 -11.61 2.19
N GLY A 284 15.40 -12.36 2.36
CA GLY A 284 15.04 -13.02 3.60
C GLY A 284 15.81 -14.31 3.89
N SER A 285 15.12 -15.34 4.36
CA SER A 285 15.66 -16.70 4.53
C SER A 285 15.92 -17.36 3.17
N LEU A 286 16.81 -18.36 3.14
CA LEU A 286 17.09 -19.15 1.94
C LEU A 286 15.86 -19.90 1.41
N THR A 287 14.93 -20.23 2.30
CA THR A 287 13.67 -20.91 1.96
C THR A 287 12.59 -19.97 1.43
N ASP A 288 12.78 -18.64 1.61
CA ASP A 288 11.80 -17.67 1.18
C ASP A 288 11.81 -17.48 -0.34
N GLN A 289 10.69 -17.04 -0.87
CA GLN A 289 10.59 -16.64 -2.27
C GLN A 289 11.05 -15.19 -2.42
N ILE A 290 11.62 -14.87 -3.58
CA ILE A 290 11.96 -13.48 -3.90
C ILE A 290 10.68 -12.74 -4.26
N TYR A 291 10.53 -11.53 -3.74
CA TYR A 291 9.43 -10.62 -4.08
C TYR A 291 9.69 -9.94 -5.44
N VAL A 292 9.63 -10.76 -6.49
CA VAL A 292 9.86 -10.33 -7.89
C VAL A 292 8.89 -11.10 -8.78
N PRO A 293 8.22 -10.44 -9.74
CA PRO A 293 7.34 -11.13 -10.69
C PRO A 293 8.10 -12.18 -11.52
N ASP A 294 7.43 -13.24 -11.91
CA ASP A 294 8.03 -14.37 -12.67
C ASP A 294 8.82 -13.91 -13.91
N ARG A 295 8.33 -12.87 -14.59
CA ARG A 295 8.98 -12.28 -15.77
C ARG A 295 10.36 -11.65 -15.47
N TRP A 296 10.62 -11.29 -14.22
CA TRP A 296 11.89 -10.70 -13.77
C TRP A 296 12.87 -11.73 -13.19
N ILE A 297 12.44 -12.93 -12.83
CA ILE A 297 13.27 -13.95 -12.18
C ILE A 297 14.52 -14.27 -13.01
N ASN A 298 14.36 -14.44 -14.33
CA ASN A 298 15.50 -14.71 -15.22
C ASN A 298 16.49 -13.53 -15.24
N CYS A 299 16.00 -12.29 -15.22
CA CYS A 299 16.85 -11.10 -15.15
C CYS A 299 17.67 -11.10 -13.86
N VAL A 300 17.03 -11.29 -12.71
CA VAL A 300 17.68 -11.34 -11.39
C VAL A 300 18.72 -12.48 -11.33
N GLN A 301 18.39 -13.66 -11.85
CA GLN A 301 19.33 -14.81 -11.91
C GLN A 301 20.58 -14.47 -12.73
N LYS A 302 20.40 -13.90 -13.94
CA LYS A 302 21.55 -13.59 -14.82
C LYS A 302 22.41 -12.45 -14.27
N GLN A 303 21.81 -11.45 -13.65
CA GLN A 303 22.56 -10.38 -12.97
C GLN A 303 23.34 -10.94 -11.77
N LEU A 304 22.72 -11.82 -10.97
CA LEU A 304 23.40 -12.49 -9.86
C LEU A 304 24.55 -13.35 -10.37
N SER A 305 24.35 -14.12 -11.44
CA SER A 305 25.40 -14.96 -12.05
C SER A 305 26.61 -14.12 -12.49
N HIS A 306 26.39 -12.97 -13.13
CA HIS A 306 27.46 -12.05 -13.51
C HIS A 306 28.18 -11.47 -12.28
N SER A 307 27.43 -10.98 -11.28
CA SER A 307 28.01 -10.43 -10.04
C SER A 307 28.85 -11.46 -9.29
N LEU A 308 28.42 -12.71 -9.23
CA LEU A 308 29.18 -13.80 -8.60
C LEU A 308 30.42 -14.20 -9.42
N ALA A 309 30.31 -14.22 -10.75
CA ALA A 309 31.46 -14.54 -11.61
C ALA A 309 32.60 -13.51 -11.44
N LEU A 310 32.29 -12.25 -11.16
CA LEU A 310 33.31 -11.22 -10.85
C LEU A 310 34.02 -11.44 -9.51
N GLN A 311 33.36 -12.09 -8.56
CA GLN A 311 33.90 -12.30 -7.20
C GLN A 311 34.61 -13.66 -7.06
N LEU A 312 34.36 -14.59 -7.96
CA LEU A 312 34.92 -15.93 -7.89
C LEU A 312 36.34 -15.97 -8.49
N PRO A 313 37.30 -16.55 -7.78
CA PRO A 313 38.66 -16.73 -8.32
C PRO A 313 38.65 -17.80 -9.44
N GLY A 314 39.45 -17.57 -10.47
CA GLY A 314 39.68 -18.54 -11.55
C GLY A 314 38.59 -18.58 -12.63
N VAL A 315 37.61 -17.68 -12.63
CA VAL A 315 36.65 -17.57 -13.73
C VAL A 315 37.30 -16.84 -14.90
N GLU A 316 37.21 -17.46 -16.10
CA GLU A 316 37.77 -16.87 -17.33
C GLU A 316 37.04 -15.58 -17.72
N LEU A 317 37.82 -14.59 -18.19
CA LEU A 317 37.28 -13.30 -18.63
C LEU A 317 36.22 -13.44 -19.73
N THR A 318 36.39 -14.38 -20.63
CA THR A 318 35.42 -14.69 -21.70
C THR A 318 34.07 -15.10 -21.15
N ARG A 319 34.04 -15.86 -20.04
CA ARG A 319 32.81 -16.26 -19.36
C ARG A 319 32.16 -15.06 -18.66
N ILE A 320 32.92 -14.22 -18.03
CA ILE A 320 32.42 -12.99 -17.37
C ILE A 320 31.74 -12.09 -18.41
N GLN A 321 32.37 -11.82 -19.55
CA GLN A 321 31.81 -11.04 -20.64
C GLN A 321 30.55 -11.68 -21.25
N TYR A 322 30.53 -13.00 -21.37
CA TYR A 322 29.34 -13.73 -21.82
C TYR A 322 28.17 -13.53 -20.83
N LEU A 323 28.39 -13.68 -19.52
CA LEU A 323 27.38 -13.50 -18.49
C LEU A 323 26.89 -12.05 -18.41
N GLU A 324 27.77 -11.05 -18.59
CA GLU A 324 27.40 -9.66 -18.71
C GLU A 324 26.41 -9.44 -19.86
N GLY A 325 26.73 -9.91 -21.06
CA GLY A 325 25.84 -9.82 -22.21
C GLY A 325 24.50 -10.55 -22.03
N GLN A 326 24.49 -11.66 -21.29
CA GLN A 326 23.23 -12.37 -20.94
C GLN A 326 22.41 -11.59 -19.91
N ALA A 327 23.04 -10.98 -18.91
CA ALA A 327 22.38 -10.16 -17.91
C ALA A 327 21.73 -8.91 -18.55
N GLU A 328 22.44 -8.25 -19.48
CA GLU A 328 21.94 -7.11 -20.20
C GLU A 328 20.74 -7.47 -21.09
N LYS A 329 20.82 -8.57 -21.85
CA LYS A 329 19.70 -9.06 -22.68
C LYS A 329 18.48 -9.42 -21.82
N ALA A 330 18.68 -10.11 -20.71
CA ALA A 330 17.59 -10.46 -19.80
C ALA A 330 16.94 -9.22 -19.18
N PHE A 331 17.75 -8.21 -18.82
CA PHE A 331 17.24 -6.94 -18.33
C PHE A 331 16.42 -6.19 -19.40
N MET A 332 16.93 -6.08 -20.63
CA MET A 332 16.19 -5.44 -21.73
C MET A 332 14.86 -6.13 -22.01
N ALA A 333 14.84 -7.47 -21.97
CA ALA A 333 13.61 -8.24 -22.19
C ALA A 333 12.58 -7.97 -21.09
N ALA A 334 12.98 -8.00 -19.80
CA ALA A 334 12.11 -7.73 -18.68
C ALA A 334 11.60 -6.28 -18.68
N ASN A 335 12.49 -5.32 -18.91
CA ASN A 335 12.14 -3.89 -18.97
C ASN A 335 11.20 -3.54 -20.14
N ASN A 336 11.33 -4.21 -21.27
CA ASN A 336 10.41 -4.01 -22.40
C ASN A 336 9.00 -4.52 -22.09
N GLU A 337 8.86 -5.57 -21.29
CA GLU A 337 7.57 -6.09 -20.87
C GLU A 337 6.92 -5.21 -19.77
N GLU A 338 7.72 -4.51 -18.97
CA GLU A 338 7.26 -3.64 -17.88
C GLU A 338 6.69 -2.29 -18.36
N ARG A 339 6.83 -1.96 -19.64
CA ARG A 339 6.32 -0.69 -20.17
C ARG A 339 4.81 -0.64 -20.13
N ASP A 340 4.28 0.52 -19.73
CA ASP A 340 2.86 0.80 -19.89
C ASP A 340 2.53 0.79 -21.41
N LYS A 341 1.60 -0.10 -21.78
CA LYS A 341 1.13 -0.30 -23.17
C LYS A 341 -0.08 0.58 -23.50
N SER A 342 -0.45 1.52 -22.60
CA SER A 342 -1.55 2.44 -22.84
C SER A 342 -1.26 3.35 -24.04
N PRO A 343 -2.22 3.54 -24.96
CA PRO A 343 -2.04 4.43 -26.09
C PRO A 343 -1.90 5.89 -25.61
N ILE A 344 -0.85 6.57 -26.02
CA ILE A 344 -0.67 7.99 -25.75
C ILE A 344 -1.39 8.78 -26.85
N TYR A 345 -2.43 9.52 -26.48
CA TYR A 345 -3.13 10.42 -27.38
C TYR A 345 -2.65 11.85 -27.14
N PHE A 346 -2.02 12.45 -28.12
CA PHE A 346 -1.75 13.88 -28.12
C PHE A 346 -2.97 14.61 -28.70
N GLN A 347 -3.78 15.21 -27.83
CA GLN A 347 -4.83 16.15 -28.27
C GLN A 347 -4.35 17.57 -28.06
N PRO A 348 -4.40 18.44 -29.12
CA PRO A 348 -4.13 19.85 -28.91
C PRO A 348 -5.17 20.41 -27.94
N ASN A 349 -4.70 21.15 -26.91
CA ASN A 349 -5.59 21.82 -25.98
C ASN A 349 -6.26 23.02 -26.69
N VAL A 350 -7.43 22.78 -27.26
CA VAL A 350 -8.23 23.78 -27.99
C VAL A 350 -9.16 24.59 -27.09
N SER A 351 -9.12 24.38 -25.77
CA SER A 351 -10.01 25.06 -24.82
C SER A 351 -9.89 26.57 -24.81
N TYR A 352 -8.78 27.11 -25.32
CA TYR A 352 -8.57 28.55 -25.48
C TYR A 352 -9.30 29.16 -26.70
N TYR A 353 -9.77 28.35 -27.63
CA TYR A 353 -10.37 28.83 -28.90
C TYR A 353 -11.89 28.67 -28.94
N THR A 354 -12.50 28.09 -27.90
CA THR A 354 -13.95 27.96 -27.78
C THR A 354 -14.45 28.89 -26.68
N ARG A 355 -14.45 30.20 -26.92
CA ARG A 355 -15.24 31.19 -26.20
C ARG A 355 -16.30 31.75 -27.11
#